data_6b88e719a6c0c59e34339c555b11d098
#
_entry.id   6b88e719a6c0c59e34339c555b11d098
#
_cell.length_a   1.000
_cell.length_b   1.000
_cell.length_c   1.000
_cell.angle_alpha   90.00
_cell.angle_beta   90.00
_cell.angle_gamma   90.00
#
_symmetry.space_group_name_H-M   'P 1'
#
loop_
_entity.id
_entity.type
_entity.pdbx_description
1 polymer ?
#
loop_
_entity_poly.entity_id
_entity_poly.type
_entity_poly.pdbx_seq_one_letter_code
_entity_poly.pdbx_strand_id
1 'polypeptide(L)'
;MIGSDIDIISSFQAITFVTGISMAFLTATVVKFIILPDEVRINREHGHMFLYHEQIMHNFAAIFLAIEMLIIVPNLKPQLAVFGLLIGILYLTFGYLLAYFGGGYFVYGFLHPRPKIAPIFVTGLACSIAIFYLGLWYVNMVSEANYRLSWLIIVTWLLLIVQFRPNPNNTD
;
A
#
# COMPACT_ATOMS: atom_id res chain seq x y z
N MET A 1 -3.49 29.54 22.78
CA MET A 1 -4.06 29.33 21.44
C MET A 1 -3.03 28.81 20.43
N ILE A 2 -1.77 29.27 20.43
CA ILE A 2 -0.74 28.81 19.46
C ILE A 2 -0.37 27.32 19.63
N GLY A 3 -0.43 26.76 20.84
CA GLY A 3 -0.08 25.35 21.08
C GLY A 3 -1.08 24.34 20.46
N SER A 4 -2.37 24.63 20.44
CA SER A 4 -3.41 23.74 19.89
C SER A 4 -3.34 23.59 18.37
N ASP A 5 -2.92 24.64 17.67
CA ASP A 5 -2.83 24.63 16.20
C ASP A 5 -1.63 23.81 15.73
N ILE A 6 -0.51 23.84 16.47
CA ILE A 6 0.67 23.04 16.21
C ILE A 6 0.35 21.54 16.42
N ASP A 7 -0.41 21.20 17.45
CA ASP A 7 -0.80 19.81 17.73
C ASP A 7 -1.73 19.25 16.65
N ILE A 8 -2.63 20.06 16.09
CA ILE A 8 -3.52 19.65 15.01
C ILE A 8 -2.74 19.40 13.72
N ILE A 9 -1.81 20.29 13.36
CA ILE A 9 -0.98 20.17 12.16
C ILE A 9 -0.10 18.91 12.24
N SER A 10 0.57 18.69 13.38
CA SER A 10 1.43 17.52 13.59
C SER A 10 0.63 16.21 13.55
N SER A 11 -0.58 16.20 14.10
CA SER A 11 -1.48 15.04 14.04
C SER A 11 -1.93 14.76 12.61
N PHE A 12 -2.29 15.79 11.85
CA PHE A 12 -2.67 15.64 10.45
C PHE A 12 -1.53 15.12 9.60
N GLN A 13 -0.31 15.62 9.79
CA GLN A 13 0.89 15.13 9.10
C GLN A 13 1.14 13.65 9.42
N ALA A 14 1.07 13.26 10.70
CA ALA A 14 1.25 11.87 11.11
C ALA A 14 0.21 10.94 10.46
N ILE A 15 -1.07 11.32 10.47
CA ILE A 15 -2.16 10.54 9.85
C ILE A 15 -1.94 10.40 8.35
N THR A 16 -1.60 11.50 7.67
CA THR A 16 -1.36 11.51 6.22
C THR A 16 -0.16 10.63 5.87
N PHE A 17 0.94 10.74 6.61
CA PHE A 17 2.13 9.92 6.41
C PHE A 17 1.84 8.43 6.61
N VAL A 18 1.20 8.07 7.73
CA VAL A 18 0.78 6.70 8.05
C VAL A 18 -0.08 6.09 6.95
N THR A 19 -1.07 6.84 6.51
CA THR A 19 -1.98 6.41 5.45
C THR A 19 -1.22 6.23 4.13
N GLY A 20 -0.41 7.21 3.77
CA GLY A 20 0.37 7.22 2.53
C GLY A 20 1.33 6.03 2.44
N ILE A 21 2.15 5.80 3.48
CA ILE A 21 3.15 4.72 3.48
C ILE A 21 2.49 3.34 3.50
N SER A 22 1.41 3.17 4.27
CA SER A 22 0.69 1.89 4.35
C SER A 22 0.04 1.53 3.00
N MET A 23 -0.59 2.51 2.34
CA MET A 23 -1.17 2.34 1.02
C MET A 23 -0.11 2.09 -0.05
N ALA A 24 1.03 2.76 0.00
CA ALA A 24 2.13 2.56 -0.94
C ALA A 24 2.70 1.13 -0.85
N PHE A 25 2.93 0.62 0.36
CA PHE A 25 3.38 -0.75 0.58
C PHE A 25 2.35 -1.79 0.15
N LEU A 26 1.06 -1.55 0.47
CA LEU A 26 -0.03 -2.39 0.00
C LEU A 26 -0.08 -2.43 -1.52
N THR A 27 -0.05 -1.26 -2.18
CA THR A 27 -0.14 -1.15 -3.63
C THR A 27 0.99 -1.92 -4.32
N ALA A 28 2.25 -1.70 -3.91
CA ALA A 28 3.39 -2.42 -4.46
C ALA A 28 3.23 -3.94 -4.29
N THR A 29 2.77 -4.38 -3.11
CA THR A 29 2.56 -5.81 -2.81
C THR A 29 1.43 -6.41 -3.64
N VAL A 30 0.28 -5.73 -3.71
CA VAL A 30 -0.90 -6.21 -4.46
C VAL A 30 -0.61 -6.27 -5.96
N VAL A 31 0.06 -5.26 -6.50
CA VAL A 31 0.45 -5.27 -7.92
C VAL A 31 1.35 -6.44 -8.22
N LYS A 32 2.39 -6.66 -7.41
CA LYS A 32 3.38 -7.72 -7.65
C LYS A 32 2.83 -9.13 -7.48
N PHE A 33 2.05 -9.37 -6.43
CA PHE A 33 1.67 -10.73 -6.02
C PHE A 33 0.23 -11.12 -6.38
N ILE A 34 -0.63 -10.17 -6.70
CA ILE A 34 -2.04 -10.42 -6.99
C ILE A 34 -2.39 -9.99 -8.41
N ILE A 35 -2.22 -8.69 -8.74
CA ILE A 35 -2.73 -8.16 -10.02
C ILE A 35 -1.94 -8.73 -11.19
N LEU A 36 -0.62 -8.55 -11.21
CA LEU A 36 0.19 -8.98 -12.34
C LEU A 36 0.13 -10.50 -12.58
N PRO A 37 0.23 -11.38 -11.56
CA PRO A 37 0.05 -12.81 -11.77
C PRO A 37 -1.35 -13.19 -12.28
N ASP A 38 -2.40 -12.48 -11.84
CA ASP A 38 -3.78 -12.74 -12.30
C ASP A 38 -3.95 -12.32 -13.77
N GLU A 39 -3.48 -11.14 -14.16
CA GLU A 39 -3.52 -10.66 -15.55
C GLU A 39 -2.76 -11.60 -16.49
N VAL A 40 -1.59 -12.10 -16.10
CA VAL A 40 -0.81 -13.08 -16.85
C VAL A 40 -1.58 -14.41 -16.99
N ARG A 41 -2.18 -14.88 -15.88
CA ARG A 41 -2.90 -16.15 -15.82
C ARG A 41 -4.12 -16.17 -16.75
N ILE A 42 -4.88 -15.06 -16.81
CA ILE A 42 -6.09 -14.95 -17.63
C ILE A 42 -5.81 -14.45 -19.05
N ASN A 43 -4.52 -14.32 -19.41
CA ASN A 43 -4.05 -13.89 -20.73
C ASN A 43 -4.66 -12.54 -21.19
N ARG A 44 -4.86 -11.63 -20.25
CA ARG A 44 -5.21 -10.24 -20.59
C ARG A 44 -4.00 -9.49 -21.11
N GLU A 45 -4.25 -8.41 -21.86
CA GLU A 45 -3.20 -7.48 -22.25
C GLU A 45 -2.57 -6.83 -21.00
N HIS A 46 -1.48 -7.40 -20.54
CA HIS A 46 -0.74 -6.95 -19.36
C HIS A 46 0.55 -6.20 -19.71
N GLY A 47 0.84 -6.03 -21.00
CA GLY A 47 2.04 -5.34 -21.47
C GLY A 47 2.21 -3.92 -20.90
N HIS A 48 1.11 -3.20 -20.67
CA HIS A 48 1.13 -1.87 -20.06
C HIS A 48 1.74 -1.87 -18.65
N MET A 49 1.57 -2.94 -17.88
CA MET A 49 2.11 -3.04 -16.51
C MET A 49 3.65 -3.12 -16.46
N PHE A 50 4.30 -3.38 -17.59
CA PHE A 50 5.76 -3.36 -17.73
C PHE A 50 6.29 -2.03 -18.24
N LEU A 51 5.43 -1.05 -18.55
CA LEU A 51 5.85 0.30 -18.91
C LEU A 51 6.50 0.97 -17.70
N TYR A 52 7.58 1.71 -17.93
CA TYR A 52 8.35 2.34 -16.84
C TYR A 52 7.49 3.25 -15.96
N HIS A 53 6.58 4.04 -16.54
CA HIS A 53 5.73 4.94 -15.78
C HIS A 53 4.76 4.18 -14.86
N GLU A 54 4.21 3.04 -15.27
CA GLU A 54 3.36 2.20 -14.43
C GLU A 54 4.16 1.61 -13.27
N GLN A 55 5.34 1.07 -13.56
CA GLN A 55 6.23 0.54 -12.52
C GLN A 55 6.67 1.64 -11.53
N ILE A 56 6.93 2.85 -12.02
CA ILE A 56 7.23 4.00 -11.17
C ILE A 56 6.04 4.33 -10.27
N MET A 57 4.84 4.47 -10.82
CA MET A 57 3.64 4.79 -10.03
C MET A 57 3.39 3.80 -8.88
N HIS A 58 3.64 2.51 -9.12
CA HIS A 58 3.36 1.48 -8.13
C HIS A 58 4.48 1.25 -7.12
N ASN A 59 5.71 1.63 -7.41
CA ASN A 59 6.88 1.30 -6.59
C ASN A 59 7.53 2.50 -5.91
N PHE A 60 7.61 3.67 -6.58
CA PHE A 60 8.37 4.80 -6.07
C PHE A 60 7.81 5.37 -4.77
N ALA A 61 6.48 5.41 -4.63
CA ALA A 61 5.86 5.89 -3.39
C ALA A 61 6.31 5.06 -2.17
N ALA A 62 6.38 3.73 -2.31
CA ALA A 62 6.85 2.85 -1.24
C ALA A 62 8.33 3.11 -0.92
N ILE A 63 9.17 3.29 -1.94
CA ILE A 63 10.61 3.56 -1.77
C ILE A 63 10.83 4.90 -1.07
N PHE A 64 10.21 5.99 -1.58
CA PHE A 64 10.43 7.33 -1.04
C PHE A 64 9.92 7.46 0.40
N LEU A 65 8.70 6.98 0.68
CA LEU A 65 8.14 7.06 2.03
C LEU A 65 8.90 6.17 3.02
N ALA A 66 9.45 5.04 2.59
CA ALA A 66 10.32 4.21 3.43
C ALA A 66 11.64 4.92 3.76
N ILE A 67 12.26 5.57 2.78
CA ILE A 67 13.49 6.38 2.99
C ILE A 67 13.17 7.54 3.93
N GLU A 68 12.07 8.26 3.71
CA GLU A 68 11.62 9.35 4.55
C GLU A 68 11.41 8.90 6.00
N MET A 69 10.74 7.75 6.20
CA MET A 69 10.53 7.16 7.53
C MET A 69 11.85 6.90 8.25
N LEU A 70 12.87 6.40 7.55
CA LEU A 70 14.17 6.09 8.16
C LEU A 70 15.01 7.34 8.44
N ILE A 71 14.86 8.40 7.65
CA ILE A 71 15.60 9.66 7.84
C ILE A 71 14.98 10.48 8.98
N ILE A 72 13.66 10.63 8.96
CA ILE A 72 12.93 11.51 9.90
C ILE A 72 12.67 10.80 11.23
N VAL A 73 12.56 9.45 11.22
CA VAL A 73 12.19 8.63 12.39
C VAL A 73 10.97 9.23 13.10
N PRO A 74 9.81 9.27 12.45
CA PRO A 74 8.62 9.92 12.97
C PRO A 74 8.12 9.20 14.23
N ASN A 75 7.52 9.95 15.18
CA ASN A 75 6.92 9.35 16.37
C ASN A 75 5.62 8.63 16.02
N LEU A 76 5.72 7.42 15.50
CA LEU A 76 4.59 6.58 15.13
C LEU A 76 4.02 5.88 16.37
N LYS A 77 2.70 5.77 16.42
CA LYS A 77 1.98 5.08 17.49
C LYS A 77 1.14 3.95 16.92
N PRO A 78 1.06 2.76 17.55
CA PRO A 78 0.35 1.61 17.00
C PRO A 78 -1.17 1.89 16.83
N GLN A 79 -1.73 2.79 17.64
CA GLN A 79 -3.14 3.20 17.55
C GLN A 79 -3.49 3.85 16.19
N LEU A 80 -2.50 4.45 15.50
CA LEU A 80 -2.72 5.05 14.19
C LEU A 80 -3.05 4.02 13.10
N ALA A 81 -2.89 2.72 13.36
CA ALA A 81 -3.34 1.64 12.48
C ALA A 81 -4.84 1.73 12.13
N VAL A 82 -5.64 2.32 13.02
CA VAL A 82 -7.08 2.55 12.77
C VAL A 82 -7.33 3.41 11.53
N PHE A 83 -6.45 4.37 11.24
CA PHE A 83 -6.61 5.22 10.05
C PHE A 83 -6.37 4.44 8.76
N GLY A 84 -5.42 3.51 8.75
CA GLY A 84 -5.24 2.58 7.63
C GLY A 84 -6.50 1.73 7.39
N LEU A 85 -7.10 1.21 8.46
CA LEU A 85 -8.35 0.45 8.36
C LEU A 85 -9.52 1.32 7.85
N LEU A 86 -9.66 2.55 8.36
CA LEU A 86 -10.69 3.48 7.90
C LEU A 86 -10.54 3.82 6.42
N ILE A 87 -9.33 4.08 5.94
CA ILE A 87 -9.06 4.31 4.51
C ILE A 87 -9.41 3.07 3.68
N GLY A 88 -9.08 1.87 4.17
CA GLY A 88 -9.47 0.62 3.50
C GLY A 88 -10.99 0.49 3.36
N ILE A 89 -11.73 0.78 4.41
CA ILE A 89 -13.21 0.75 4.41
C ILE A 89 -13.76 1.82 3.44
N LEU A 90 -13.22 3.03 3.47
CA LEU A 90 -13.62 4.11 2.56
C LEU A 90 -13.35 3.74 1.10
N TYR A 91 -12.18 3.20 0.81
CA TYR A 91 -11.83 2.73 -0.53
C TYR A 91 -12.79 1.65 -1.04
N LEU A 92 -13.08 0.65 -0.22
CA LEU A 92 -14.02 -0.41 -0.55
C LEU A 92 -15.44 0.15 -0.77
N THR A 93 -15.91 1.02 0.12
CA THR A 93 -17.21 1.68 0.00
C THR A 93 -17.30 2.45 -1.32
N PHE A 94 -16.27 3.25 -1.64
CA PHE A 94 -16.19 3.98 -2.90
C PHE A 94 -16.19 3.02 -4.10
N GLY A 95 -15.41 1.95 -4.06
CA GLY A 95 -15.33 0.95 -5.12
C GLY A 95 -16.70 0.28 -5.40
N TYR A 96 -17.43 -0.07 -4.34
CA TYR A 96 -18.78 -0.65 -4.47
C TYR A 96 -19.81 0.36 -4.96
N LEU A 97 -19.77 1.61 -4.49
CA LEU A 97 -20.64 2.68 -4.99
C LEU A 97 -20.38 2.95 -6.48
N LEU A 98 -19.10 3.03 -6.86
CA LEU A 98 -18.72 3.19 -8.27
C LEU A 98 -19.23 2.04 -9.13
N ALA A 99 -19.11 0.81 -8.68
CA ALA A 99 -19.62 -0.35 -9.38
C ALA A 99 -21.16 -0.34 -9.46
N TYR A 100 -21.86 0.07 -8.41
CA TYR A 100 -23.32 0.16 -8.38
C TYR A 100 -23.83 1.18 -9.39
N PHE A 101 -23.26 2.39 -9.42
CA PHE A 101 -23.65 3.45 -10.34
C PHE A 101 -23.05 3.31 -11.74
N GLY A 102 -21.91 2.61 -11.87
CA GLY A 102 -21.18 2.38 -13.13
C GLY A 102 -21.55 1.09 -13.87
N GLY A 103 -22.74 0.52 -13.60
CA GLY A 103 -23.25 -0.64 -14.34
C GLY A 103 -22.59 -1.99 -14.02
N GLY A 104 -22.02 -2.12 -12.82
CA GLY A 104 -21.43 -3.38 -12.33
C GLY A 104 -19.97 -3.57 -12.70
N TYR A 105 -19.28 -2.53 -13.12
CA TYR A 105 -17.84 -2.57 -13.39
C TYR A 105 -17.04 -2.50 -12.08
N PHE A 106 -16.22 -3.52 -11.84
CA PHE A 106 -15.24 -3.56 -10.76
C PHE A 106 -13.84 -3.38 -11.34
N VAL A 107 -13.09 -2.40 -10.82
CA VAL A 107 -11.72 -2.12 -11.25
C VAL A 107 -10.83 -3.36 -11.08
N TYR A 108 -11.03 -4.09 -9.99
CA TYR A 108 -10.31 -5.33 -9.73
C TYR A 108 -11.29 -6.50 -9.60
N GLY A 109 -10.99 -7.61 -10.31
CA GLY A 109 -11.82 -8.80 -10.31
C GLY A 109 -12.01 -9.42 -8.92
N PHE A 110 -11.04 -9.28 -8.02
CA PHE A 110 -11.14 -9.77 -6.64
C PHE A 110 -12.11 -8.97 -5.76
N LEU A 111 -12.50 -7.75 -6.16
CA LEU A 111 -13.54 -6.97 -5.49
C LEU A 111 -14.96 -7.40 -5.88
N HIS A 112 -15.10 -8.24 -6.90
CA HIS A 112 -16.41 -8.68 -7.38
C HIS A 112 -17.14 -9.51 -6.29
N PRO A 113 -18.39 -9.19 -5.92
CA PRO A 113 -19.09 -9.82 -4.81
C PRO A 113 -19.61 -11.25 -5.09
N ARG A 114 -19.63 -11.69 -6.36
CA ARG A 114 -20.19 -13.01 -6.74
C ARG A 114 -19.46 -14.22 -6.17
N PRO A 115 -18.11 -14.27 -6.09
CA PRO A 115 -17.46 -15.41 -5.45
C PRO A 115 -17.82 -15.49 -3.97
N LYS A 116 -18.16 -16.69 -3.47
CA LYS A 116 -18.46 -16.93 -2.04
C LYS A 116 -17.32 -16.50 -1.10
N ILE A 117 -16.11 -16.44 -1.61
CA ILE A 117 -14.89 -16.05 -0.89
C ILE A 117 -14.66 -14.51 -0.89
N ALA A 118 -15.44 -13.73 -1.66
CA ALA A 118 -15.27 -12.28 -1.76
C ALA A 118 -15.23 -11.55 -0.41
N PRO A 119 -16.09 -11.86 0.59
CA PRO A 119 -16.03 -11.22 1.90
C PRO A 119 -14.68 -11.43 2.60
N ILE A 120 -14.08 -12.61 2.44
CA ILE A 120 -12.75 -12.92 3.03
C ILE A 120 -11.67 -12.09 2.36
N PHE A 121 -11.67 -11.99 1.03
CA PHE A 121 -10.70 -11.14 0.30
C PHE A 121 -10.84 -9.66 0.65
N VAL A 122 -12.06 -9.15 0.69
CA VAL A 122 -12.35 -7.75 1.01
C VAL A 122 -11.92 -7.43 2.45
N THR A 123 -12.26 -8.28 3.41
CA THR A 123 -11.83 -8.12 4.80
C THR A 123 -10.32 -8.24 4.93
N GLY A 124 -9.71 -9.22 4.27
CA GLY A 124 -8.26 -9.40 4.23
C GLY A 124 -7.53 -8.18 3.66
N LEU A 125 -8.06 -7.57 2.60
CA LEU A 125 -7.50 -6.36 2.01
C LEU A 125 -7.57 -5.16 2.98
N ALA A 126 -8.72 -4.94 3.62
CA ALA A 126 -8.87 -3.88 4.60
C ALA A 126 -7.95 -4.07 5.82
N CYS A 127 -7.84 -5.30 6.33
CA CYS A 127 -6.93 -5.62 7.43
C CYS A 127 -5.45 -5.52 7.02
N SER A 128 -5.10 -5.82 5.77
CA SER A 128 -3.71 -5.78 5.31
C SER A 128 -3.12 -4.37 5.40
N ILE A 129 -3.90 -3.32 5.19
CA ILE A 129 -3.44 -1.92 5.36
C ILE A 129 -3.00 -1.67 6.81
N ALA A 130 -3.80 -2.10 7.78
CA ALA A 130 -3.45 -1.98 9.18
C ALA A 130 -2.22 -2.84 9.55
N ILE A 131 -2.10 -4.04 8.97
CA ILE A 131 -0.96 -4.94 9.17
C ILE A 131 0.32 -4.34 8.60
N PHE A 132 0.28 -3.75 7.40
CA PHE A 132 1.43 -3.04 6.82
C PHE A 132 1.86 -1.90 7.71
N TYR A 133 0.91 -1.10 8.20
CA TYR A 133 1.22 -0.03 9.14
C TYR A 133 1.89 -0.55 10.42
N LEU A 134 1.33 -1.58 11.04
CA LEU A 134 1.91 -2.14 12.28
C LEU A 134 3.32 -2.70 12.06
N GLY A 135 3.58 -3.29 10.90
CA GLY A 135 4.92 -3.72 10.50
C GLY A 135 5.89 -2.53 10.37
N LEU A 136 5.46 -1.44 9.73
CA LEU A 136 6.26 -0.22 9.58
C LEU A 136 6.46 0.50 10.92
N TRP A 137 5.44 0.54 11.79
CA TRP A 137 5.58 1.01 13.16
C TRP A 137 6.63 0.21 13.93
N TYR A 138 6.63 -1.10 13.80
CA TYR A 138 7.64 -1.96 14.43
C TYR A 138 9.04 -1.65 13.93
N VAL A 139 9.23 -1.47 12.62
CA VAL A 139 10.52 -1.04 12.04
C VAL A 139 10.96 0.31 12.58
N ASN A 140 10.02 1.25 12.72
CA ASN A 140 10.30 2.58 13.30
C ASN A 140 10.75 2.47 14.77
N MET A 141 10.10 1.63 15.57
CA MET A 141 10.50 1.34 16.95
C MET A 141 11.91 0.70 17.02
N VAL A 142 12.21 -0.23 16.10
CA VAL A 142 13.56 -0.81 16.01
C VAL A 142 14.59 0.26 15.63
N SER A 143 14.21 1.27 14.86
CA SER A 143 15.08 2.37 14.43
C SER A 143 15.63 3.17 15.61
N GLU A 144 14.84 3.38 16.65
CA GLU A 144 15.25 4.05 17.88
C GLU A 144 16.31 3.23 18.65
N ALA A 145 16.21 1.91 18.62
CA ALA A 145 17.12 1.01 19.32
C ALA A 145 18.35 0.61 18.48
N ASN A 146 18.15 0.34 17.20
CA ASN A 146 19.20 -0.11 16.28
C ASN A 146 18.91 0.34 14.84
N TYR A 147 19.38 1.51 14.48
CA TYR A 147 19.21 2.12 13.16
C TYR A 147 19.71 1.24 11.99
N ARG A 148 20.81 0.51 12.16
CA ARG A 148 21.33 -0.38 11.10
C ARG A 148 20.38 -1.56 10.84
N LEU A 149 19.79 -2.10 11.90
CA LEU A 149 18.85 -3.20 11.79
C LEU A 149 17.56 -2.75 11.09
N SER A 150 17.06 -1.57 11.40
CA SER A 150 15.85 -1.03 10.74
C SER A 150 16.08 -0.81 9.23
N TRP A 151 17.24 -0.30 8.83
CA TRP A 151 17.61 -0.20 7.42
C TRP A 151 17.64 -1.57 6.73
N LEU A 152 18.23 -2.57 7.37
CA LEU A 152 18.28 -3.92 6.82
C LEU A 152 16.86 -4.49 6.63
N ILE A 153 15.98 -4.33 7.61
CA ILE A 153 14.60 -4.80 7.54
C ILE A 153 13.84 -4.11 6.42
N ILE A 154 13.90 -2.78 6.34
CA ILE A 154 13.13 -2.03 5.35
C ILE A 154 13.63 -2.26 3.92
N VAL A 155 14.95 -2.32 3.73
CA VAL A 155 15.54 -2.64 2.41
C VAL A 155 15.14 -4.04 1.98
N THR A 156 15.21 -5.02 2.88
CA THR A 156 14.78 -6.38 2.58
C THR A 156 13.29 -6.42 2.21
N TRP A 157 12.45 -5.69 2.95
CA TRP A 157 11.01 -5.61 2.67
C TRP A 157 10.75 -4.95 1.30
N LEU A 158 11.42 -3.83 1.00
CA LEU A 158 11.31 -3.18 -0.31
C LEU A 158 11.74 -4.10 -1.45
N LEU A 159 12.84 -4.82 -1.32
CA LEU A 159 13.30 -5.80 -2.32
C LEU A 159 12.27 -6.92 -2.55
N LEU A 160 11.51 -7.27 -1.52
CA LEU A 160 10.44 -8.27 -1.63
C LEU A 160 9.21 -7.74 -2.38
N ILE A 161 8.81 -6.48 -2.17
CA ILE A 161 7.55 -5.93 -2.72
C ILE A 161 7.73 -5.12 -4.00
N VAL A 162 8.85 -4.41 -4.16
CA VAL A 162 9.15 -3.60 -5.35
C VAL A 162 9.47 -4.50 -6.54
N GLN A 163 9.01 -4.10 -7.71
CA GLN A 163 9.28 -4.83 -8.94
C GLN A 163 9.52 -3.88 -10.10
N PHE A 164 10.73 -3.97 -10.67
CA PHE A 164 11.08 -3.39 -11.97
C PHE A 164 11.50 -4.53 -12.89
N ARG A 165 10.71 -4.80 -13.92
CA ARG A 165 10.99 -5.87 -14.89
C ARG A 165 10.82 -5.35 -16.31
N PRO A 166 11.68 -5.76 -17.25
CA PRO A 166 11.45 -5.50 -18.67
C PRO A 166 10.18 -6.23 -19.14
N ASN A 167 9.56 -5.72 -20.18
CA ASN A 167 8.44 -6.41 -20.82
C ASN A 167 8.92 -7.76 -21.38
N PRO A 168 8.32 -8.89 -20.96
CA PRO A 168 8.73 -10.19 -21.45
C PRO A 168 8.51 -10.38 -22.96
N ASN A 169 7.66 -9.55 -23.57
CA ASN A 169 7.38 -9.58 -25.01
C ASN A 169 8.38 -8.74 -25.85
N ASN A 170 9.28 -8.00 -25.20
CA ASN A 170 10.37 -7.26 -25.85
C ASN A 170 11.68 -8.06 -25.83
N THR A 171 11.63 -9.35 -26.15
CA THR A 171 12.84 -10.09 -26.51
C THR A 171 13.11 -9.85 -27.98
N ASP A 172 13.79 -8.73 -28.28
CA ASP A 172 14.51 -8.57 -29.55
C ASP A 172 15.76 -9.47 -29.57
#